data_07d339bc8ee058d82a7d63fa36400e33
#
_entry.id   07d339bc8ee058d82a7d63fa36400e33
#
_cell.length_a   1.000
_cell.length_b   1.000
_cell.length_c   1.000
_cell.angle_alpha   90.00
_cell.angle_beta   90.00
_cell.angle_gamma   90.00
#
_symmetry.space_group_name_H-M   'P 1'
#
loop_
_entity.id
_entity.type
_entity.pdbx_description
1 polymer ?
#
loop_
_entity_poly.entity_id
_entity_poly.type
_entity_poly.pdbx_seq_one_letter_code
_entity_poly.pdbx_strand_id
1 'polypeptide(L)'
;MNMEIEPKKSDGDRNEDKKSPLITVGVSTFNRKTYLRESLKSLENQTFRDFEIIVADDGSTDGTQEMIRMEFPEVRCFYQENQGDAAAKNKVADHARGRYLVFNDSDDLFLPDALERLYAPLANDPDGCSYGQYITIDSTGERLPTKSKMKVFPNGNILPDLILHIIVHNCGTLMPLELFRQTGGYDVSLQCGYDYKLALELAAGTGFHAIEKPVFLRRRHSTNLSSTNYEKMSLILKILNEFLEKHPDVRGKYDAVIRKRFAALHGKLAREAKKELLPRTTVRRHLKAALHEAFSLKSLYRYLTSFL
;
A
#
# COMPACT_ATOMS: atom_id res chain seq x y z
N MET A 1 9.26 -22.97 11.16
CA MET A 1 9.25 -22.88 12.64
C MET A 1 8.96 -21.41 12.99
N ASN A 2 7.74 -21.13 13.47
CA ASN A 2 7.36 -19.76 13.83
C ASN A 2 7.99 -19.42 15.18
N MET A 3 9.00 -18.55 15.21
CA MET A 3 9.57 -18.03 16.44
C MET A 3 9.03 -16.63 16.70
N GLU A 4 8.40 -16.43 17.84
CA GLU A 4 8.05 -15.13 18.39
C GLU A 4 9.23 -14.66 19.27
N ILE A 5 9.73 -13.47 19.01
CA ILE A 5 10.67 -12.80 19.92
C ILE A 5 9.80 -11.90 20.79
N GLU A 6 9.38 -12.41 21.96
CA GLU A 6 8.70 -11.58 22.94
C GLU A 6 9.65 -10.51 23.49
N PRO A 7 9.14 -9.29 23.75
CA PRO A 7 9.90 -8.25 24.45
C PRO A 7 10.36 -8.81 25.82
N LYS A 8 11.59 -8.46 26.24
CA LYS A 8 12.07 -8.80 27.57
C LYS A 8 11.12 -8.22 28.61
N LYS A 9 10.40 -9.10 29.35
CA LYS A 9 9.66 -8.69 30.54
C LYS A 9 10.64 -8.11 31.55
N SER A 10 10.46 -6.85 31.91
CA SER A 10 11.10 -6.34 33.14
C SER A 10 10.46 -7.05 34.34
N ASP A 11 11.30 -7.48 35.31
CA ASP A 11 10.91 -8.22 36.52
C ASP A 11 10.05 -7.38 37.50
N GLY A 12 9.00 -6.75 37.04
CA GLY A 12 8.13 -5.89 37.82
C GLY A 12 6.67 -5.86 37.38
N ASP A 13 6.33 -6.30 36.19
CA ASP A 13 4.98 -6.23 35.64
C ASP A 13 4.14 -7.45 36.02
N ARG A 14 3.64 -7.48 37.27
CA ARG A 14 2.45 -8.25 37.64
C ARG A 14 1.22 -7.53 37.10
N ASN A 15 0.61 -8.11 36.08
CA ASN A 15 -0.83 -8.09 35.76
C ASN A 15 -1.57 -6.78 36.08
N GLU A 16 -1.21 -5.67 35.48
CA GLU A 16 -2.13 -4.56 35.26
C GLU A 16 -2.74 -4.78 33.88
N ASP A 17 -4.05 -4.62 33.73
CA ASP A 17 -4.79 -4.62 32.46
C ASP A 17 -4.18 -3.57 31.53
N LYS A 18 -3.11 -3.93 30.81
CA LYS A 18 -2.55 -3.05 29.78
C LYS A 18 -3.63 -2.86 28.72
N LYS A 19 -4.29 -1.71 28.76
CA LYS A 19 -5.26 -1.25 27.75
C LYS A 19 -4.66 -1.52 26.37
N SER A 20 -5.41 -2.19 25.50
CA SER A 20 -4.97 -2.40 24.12
C SER A 20 -4.61 -1.06 23.47
N PRO A 21 -3.51 -0.98 22.71
CA PRO A 21 -3.13 0.27 22.05
C PRO A 21 -4.21 0.68 21.05
N LEU A 22 -4.28 1.97 20.77
CA LEU A 22 -5.27 2.48 19.80
C LEU A 22 -4.85 2.15 18.36
N ILE A 23 -3.55 2.22 18.05
CA ILE A 23 -3.00 1.98 16.71
C ILE A 23 -1.96 0.86 16.76
N THR A 24 -2.02 -0.06 15.81
CA THR A 24 -0.89 -0.93 15.46
C THR A 24 -0.18 -0.37 14.23
N VAL A 25 1.12 -0.10 14.35
CA VAL A 25 1.99 0.19 13.22
C VAL A 25 2.70 -1.09 12.80
N GLY A 26 2.38 -1.59 11.61
CA GLY A 26 2.98 -2.78 11.05
C GLY A 26 4.15 -2.47 10.11
N VAL A 27 5.24 -3.22 10.22
CA VAL A 27 6.38 -3.14 9.31
C VAL A 27 6.74 -4.53 8.82
N SER A 28 6.73 -4.74 7.51
CA SER A 28 7.30 -5.95 6.89
C SER A 28 8.74 -5.69 6.47
N THR A 29 9.61 -6.69 6.62
CA THR A 29 11.02 -6.54 6.24
C THR A 29 11.61 -7.83 5.70
N PHE A 30 12.56 -7.70 4.76
CA PHE A 30 13.39 -8.79 4.26
C PHE A 30 14.75 -8.26 3.82
N ASN A 31 15.82 -8.61 4.56
CA ASN A 31 17.20 -8.21 4.28
C ASN A 31 17.38 -6.68 4.08
N ARG A 32 16.82 -5.88 5.00
CA ARG A 32 16.84 -4.41 4.96
C ARG A 32 17.23 -3.79 6.31
N LYS A 33 18.12 -4.44 7.06
CA LYS A 33 18.54 -4.03 8.41
C LYS A 33 18.80 -2.53 8.57
N THR A 34 19.53 -1.90 7.63
CA THR A 34 19.88 -0.48 7.74
C THR A 34 18.66 0.43 7.58
N TYR A 35 17.85 0.20 6.55
CA TYR A 35 16.64 0.99 6.34
C TYR A 35 15.60 0.77 7.44
N LEU A 36 15.41 -0.48 7.86
CA LEU A 36 14.50 -0.79 8.96
C LEU A 36 14.88 -0.06 10.25
N ARG A 37 16.18 0.04 10.57
CA ARG A 37 16.65 0.80 11.74
C ARG A 37 16.22 2.27 11.66
N GLU A 38 16.35 2.90 10.50
CA GLU A 38 15.90 4.28 10.29
C GLU A 38 14.37 4.40 10.39
N SER A 39 13.65 3.45 9.78
CA SER A 39 12.20 3.35 9.84
C SER A 39 11.70 3.25 11.28
N LEU A 40 12.23 2.33 12.08
CA LEU A 40 11.85 2.14 13.48
C LEU A 40 12.16 3.39 14.33
N LYS A 41 13.32 4.04 14.13
CA LYS A 41 13.62 5.32 14.80
C LYS A 41 12.60 6.41 14.47
N SER A 42 12.09 6.45 13.24
CA SER A 42 11.05 7.42 12.86
C SER A 42 9.72 7.16 13.58
N LEU A 43 9.43 5.87 13.89
CA LEU A 43 8.25 5.48 14.66
C LEU A 43 8.41 5.79 16.16
N GLU A 44 9.58 5.57 16.75
CA GLU A 44 9.85 5.95 18.15
C GLU A 44 9.70 7.46 18.37
N ASN A 45 9.96 8.27 17.36
CA ASN A 45 9.87 9.73 17.40
C ASN A 45 8.46 10.29 17.13
N GLN A 46 7.41 9.44 17.06
CA GLN A 46 6.05 9.93 16.88
C GLN A 46 5.57 10.74 18.09
N THR A 47 4.80 11.83 17.83
CA THR A 47 4.16 12.63 18.91
C THR A 47 3.00 11.87 19.54
N PHE A 48 2.26 11.11 18.76
CA PHE A 48 1.21 10.21 19.24
C PHE A 48 1.85 9.03 20.00
N ARG A 49 1.26 8.59 21.15
CA ARG A 49 1.90 7.59 22.02
C ARG A 49 1.07 6.31 22.24
N ASP A 50 -0.25 6.33 21.96
CA ASP A 50 -1.12 5.17 22.17
C ASP A 50 -1.04 4.21 20.96
N PHE A 51 0.14 3.62 20.73
CA PHE A 51 0.37 2.68 19.65
C PHE A 51 1.38 1.59 20.02
N GLU A 52 1.34 0.49 19.28
CA GLU A 52 2.37 -0.55 19.28
C GLU A 52 3.05 -0.64 17.90
N ILE A 53 4.27 -1.17 17.89
CA ILE A 53 5.01 -1.50 16.66
C ILE A 53 5.12 -3.01 16.54
N ILE A 54 4.73 -3.56 15.40
CA ILE A 54 4.91 -4.97 15.06
C ILE A 54 5.74 -5.07 13.78
N VAL A 55 6.86 -5.80 13.85
CA VAL A 55 7.67 -6.15 12.68
C VAL A 55 7.41 -7.61 12.30
N ALA A 56 7.11 -7.86 11.04
CA ALA A 56 7.16 -9.21 10.46
C ALA A 56 8.43 -9.33 9.60
N ASP A 57 9.38 -10.12 10.09
CA ASP A 57 10.62 -10.44 9.38
C ASP A 57 10.40 -11.66 8.48
N ASP A 58 10.40 -11.43 7.18
CA ASP A 58 10.11 -12.41 6.13
C ASP A 58 11.37 -13.22 5.74
N GLY A 59 12.14 -13.69 6.72
CA GLY A 59 13.27 -14.57 6.51
C GLY A 59 14.61 -13.88 6.31
N SER A 60 14.85 -12.73 6.97
CA SER A 60 16.13 -12.01 6.85
C SER A 60 17.31 -12.80 7.38
N THR A 61 18.45 -12.66 6.72
CA THR A 61 19.75 -13.27 7.06
C THR A 61 20.86 -12.25 7.31
N ASP A 62 20.54 -10.96 7.27
CA ASP A 62 21.49 -9.84 7.39
C ASP A 62 21.70 -9.34 8.83
N GLY A 63 21.17 -10.06 9.82
CA GLY A 63 21.21 -9.68 11.23
C GLY A 63 20.10 -8.70 11.63
N THR A 64 19.02 -8.62 10.87
CA THR A 64 17.84 -7.79 11.17
C THR A 64 17.25 -8.12 12.54
N GLN A 65 17.03 -9.40 12.87
CA GLN A 65 16.44 -9.81 14.15
C GLN A 65 17.31 -9.39 15.35
N GLU A 66 18.61 -9.61 15.26
CA GLU A 66 19.54 -9.22 16.31
C GLU A 66 19.51 -7.69 16.54
N MET A 67 19.48 -6.92 15.46
CA MET A 67 19.35 -5.45 15.53
C MET A 67 18.07 -5.03 16.24
N ILE A 68 16.91 -5.63 15.89
CA ILE A 68 15.64 -5.31 16.56
C ILE A 68 15.72 -5.66 18.04
N ARG A 69 16.20 -6.86 18.38
CA ARG A 69 16.31 -7.32 19.77
C ARG A 69 17.19 -6.41 20.63
N MET A 70 18.26 -5.87 20.06
CA MET A 70 19.25 -5.06 20.79
C MET A 70 18.90 -3.58 20.85
N GLU A 71 18.37 -3.03 19.78
CA GLU A 71 18.18 -1.58 19.65
C GLU A 71 16.70 -1.15 19.87
N PHE A 72 15.72 -2.08 19.69
CA PHE A 72 14.29 -1.79 19.77
C PHE A 72 13.55 -2.83 20.63
N PRO A 73 13.86 -2.95 21.93
CA PRO A 73 13.34 -4.01 22.79
C PRO A 73 11.82 -3.95 23.00
N GLU A 74 11.16 -2.82 22.75
CA GLU A 74 9.71 -2.65 22.84
C GLU A 74 8.96 -3.07 21.56
N VAL A 75 9.70 -3.33 20.46
CA VAL A 75 9.11 -3.75 19.18
C VAL A 75 8.82 -5.25 19.22
N ARG A 76 7.57 -5.62 18.97
CA ARG A 76 7.20 -7.02 18.80
C ARG A 76 7.66 -7.49 17.41
N CYS A 77 8.48 -8.53 17.36
CA CYS A 77 9.01 -9.06 16.10
C CYS A 77 8.58 -10.52 15.90
N PHE A 78 7.97 -10.81 14.75
CA PHE A 78 7.59 -12.14 14.33
C PHE A 78 8.40 -12.55 13.11
N TYR A 79 9.03 -13.69 13.19
CA TYR A 79 9.77 -14.30 12.07
C TYR A 79 8.91 -15.29 11.29
N GLN A 80 9.13 -15.33 9.98
CA GLN A 80 8.64 -16.39 9.10
C GLN A 80 9.68 -16.71 8.03
N GLU A 81 9.60 -17.91 7.44
CA GLU A 81 10.29 -18.21 6.19
C GLU A 81 9.71 -17.30 5.09
N ASN A 82 10.54 -16.90 4.10
CA ASN A 82 10.14 -15.94 3.09
C ASN A 82 8.90 -16.39 2.31
N GLN A 83 7.80 -15.67 2.46
CA GLN A 83 6.51 -15.89 1.80
C GLN A 83 6.04 -14.63 1.05
N GLY A 84 6.84 -13.58 1.05
CA GLY A 84 6.55 -12.32 0.39
C GLY A 84 5.88 -11.28 1.28
N ASP A 85 5.96 -10.03 0.84
CA ASP A 85 5.56 -8.84 1.60
C ASP A 85 4.08 -8.86 2.03
N ALA A 86 3.17 -9.33 1.16
CA ALA A 86 1.74 -9.45 1.49
C ALA A 86 1.50 -10.42 2.66
N ALA A 87 2.19 -11.56 2.67
CA ALA A 87 2.09 -12.54 3.75
C ALA A 87 2.65 -11.99 5.07
N ALA A 88 3.79 -11.30 5.02
CA ALA A 88 4.39 -10.66 6.18
C ALA A 88 3.47 -9.58 6.78
N LYS A 89 2.82 -8.77 5.93
CA LYS A 89 1.84 -7.76 6.37
C LYS A 89 0.58 -8.39 6.97
N ASN A 90 0.08 -9.49 6.41
CA ASN A 90 -1.04 -10.24 7.01
C ASN A 90 -0.65 -10.78 8.39
N LYS A 91 0.58 -11.32 8.53
CA LYS A 91 1.09 -11.77 9.83
C LYS A 91 1.12 -10.65 10.88
N VAL A 92 1.47 -9.42 10.51
CA VAL A 92 1.32 -8.27 11.40
C VAL A 92 -0.13 -8.11 11.84
N ALA A 93 -1.09 -8.12 10.91
CA ALA A 93 -2.51 -7.91 11.20
C ALA A 93 -3.10 -9.03 12.09
N ASP A 94 -2.60 -10.28 11.97
CA ASP A 94 -3.01 -11.40 12.82
C ASP A 94 -2.62 -11.17 14.29
N HIS A 95 -1.49 -10.50 14.53
CA HIS A 95 -0.96 -10.23 15.87
C HIS A 95 -1.26 -8.81 16.38
N ALA A 96 -1.90 -7.98 15.55
CA ALA A 96 -2.27 -6.61 15.89
C ALA A 96 -3.31 -6.56 17.00
N ARG A 97 -3.11 -5.64 17.97
CA ARG A 97 -3.97 -5.40 19.13
C ARG A 97 -4.68 -4.04 19.04
N GLY A 98 -4.23 -3.16 18.14
CA GLY A 98 -4.79 -1.84 17.94
C GLY A 98 -6.19 -1.90 17.33
N ARG A 99 -7.02 -0.92 17.66
CA ARG A 99 -8.29 -0.71 16.95
C ARG A 99 -8.05 -0.36 15.49
N TYR A 100 -6.99 0.39 15.22
CA TYR A 100 -6.59 0.80 13.88
C TYR A 100 -5.26 0.15 13.48
N LEU A 101 -5.08 -0.05 12.19
CA LEU A 101 -3.88 -0.59 11.58
C LEU A 101 -3.34 0.40 10.54
N VAL A 102 -2.04 0.64 10.55
CA VAL A 102 -1.31 1.35 9.51
C VAL A 102 -0.01 0.60 9.22
N PHE A 103 0.39 0.57 7.96
CA PHE A 103 1.69 0.01 7.59
C PHE A 103 2.69 1.11 7.30
N ASN A 104 3.95 0.88 7.68
CA ASN A 104 5.11 1.61 7.22
C ASN A 104 6.04 0.65 6.49
N ASP A 105 6.43 0.96 5.28
CA ASP A 105 7.39 0.12 4.56
C ASP A 105 8.78 0.26 5.20
N SER A 106 9.55 -0.84 5.25
CA SER A 106 10.84 -0.88 5.99
C SER A 106 11.90 0.09 5.48
N ASP A 107 11.70 0.70 4.30
CA ASP A 107 12.57 1.70 3.70
C ASP A 107 12.01 3.14 3.74
N ASP A 108 10.78 3.31 4.26
CA ASP A 108 10.10 4.59 4.40
C ASP A 108 10.18 5.13 5.84
N LEU A 109 9.97 6.44 6.01
CA LEU A 109 10.07 7.11 7.31
C LEU A 109 8.78 7.88 7.59
N PHE A 110 8.14 7.65 8.74
CA PHE A 110 7.03 8.49 9.17
C PHE A 110 7.53 9.86 9.65
N LEU A 111 6.78 10.92 9.30
CA LEU A 111 7.01 12.25 9.87
C LEU A 111 6.59 12.26 11.35
N PRO A 112 7.17 13.10 12.20
CA PRO A 112 6.98 13.02 13.66
C PRO A 112 5.52 13.09 14.14
N ASP A 113 4.64 13.74 13.42
CA ASP A 113 3.22 13.91 13.74
C ASP A 113 2.28 13.09 12.81
N ALA A 114 2.82 12.07 12.15
CA ALA A 114 2.09 11.28 11.16
C ALA A 114 0.89 10.55 11.76
N LEU A 115 1.10 9.82 12.85
CA LEU A 115 0.03 9.04 13.51
C LEU A 115 -1.06 9.95 14.07
N GLU A 116 -0.70 11.08 14.67
CA GLU A 116 -1.64 12.07 15.17
C GLU A 116 -2.54 12.63 14.06
N ARG A 117 -1.94 13.02 12.93
CA ARG A 117 -2.67 13.53 11.77
C ARG A 117 -3.59 12.48 11.15
N LEU A 118 -3.10 11.24 11.01
CA LEU A 118 -3.90 10.15 10.46
C LEU A 118 -5.08 9.81 11.38
N TYR A 119 -4.89 9.84 12.69
CA TYR A 119 -5.95 9.52 13.64
C TYR A 119 -6.97 10.64 13.81
N ALA A 120 -6.57 11.91 13.70
CA ALA A 120 -7.43 13.07 14.00
C ALA A 120 -8.85 13.00 13.37
N PRO A 121 -9.05 12.72 12.08
CA PRO A 121 -10.38 12.60 11.49
C PRO A 121 -11.16 11.38 12.01
N LEU A 122 -10.47 10.29 12.34
CA LEU A 122 -11.09 9.03 12.79
C LEU A 122 -11.62 9.11 14.24
N ALA A 123 -11.23 10.11 14.99
CA ALA A 123 -11.82 10.39 16.30
C ALA A 123 -13.33 10.72 16.19
N ASN A 124 -13.75 11.31 15.06
CA ASN A 124 -15.16 11.66 14.79
C ASN A 124 -15.84 10.71 13.79
N ASP A 125 -15.06 9.91 13.05
CA ASP A 125 -15.55 8.89 12.09
C ASP A 125 -14.77 7.59 12.32
N PRO A 126 -15.10 6.84 13.37
CA PRO A 126 -14.30 5.71 13.83
C PRO A 126 -14.29 4.49 12.89
N ASP A 127 -15.18 4.43 11.94
CA ASP A 127 -15.30 3.34 10.97
C ASP A 127 -14.77 3.74 9.58
N GLY A 128 -14.32 5.00 9.44
CA GLY A 128 -13.64 5.51 8.25
C GLY A 128 -12.19 5.08 8.14
N CYS A 129 -11.60 5.36 6.99
CA CYS A 129 -10.14 5.29 6.76
C CYS A 129 -9.56 6.70 6.62
N SER A 130 -8.29 6.87 6.94
CA SER A 130 -7.56 8.11 6.60
C SER A 130 -6.31 7.79 5.80
N TYR A 131 -5.89 8.69 4.92
CA TYR A 131 -4.69 8.50 4.11
C TYR A 131 -3.94 9.81 3.91
N GLY A 132 -2.61 9.71 3.93
CA GLY A 132 -1.74 10.87 3.81
C GLY A 132 -0.85 10.83 2.58
N GLN A 133 -0.22 11.97 2.32
CA GLN A 133 0.73 12.16 1.24
C GLN A 133 2.16 11.89 1.67
N TYR A 134 3.06 11.82 0.71
CA TYR A 134 4.48 11.60 0.97
C TYR A 134 5.36 12.64 0.28
N ILE A 135 6.58 12.80 0.81
CA ILE A 135 7.68 13.46 0.16
C ILE A 135 8.64 12.38 -0.34
N THR A 136 9.08 12.47 -1.59
CA THR A 136 10.06 11.51 -2.11
C THR A 136 11.47 11.90 -1.65
N ILE A 137 12.21 10.92 -1.15
CA ILE A 137 13.64 11.04 -0.82
C ILE A 137 14.45 10.01 -1.63
N ASP A 138 15.74 10.25 -1.80
CA ASP A 138 16.67 9.29 -2.40
C ASP A 138 17.20 8.26 -1.36
N SER A 139 18.15 7.42 -1.76
CA SER A 139 18.76 6.41 -0.89
C SER A 139 19.54 7.00 0.29
N THR A 140 19.96 8.27 0.21
CA THR A 140 20.70 8.97 1.28
C THR A 140 19.78 9.78 2.20
N GLY A 141 18.49 9.90 1.88
CA GLY A 141 17.51 10.68 2.64
C GLY A 141 17.31 12.10 2.13
N GLU A 142 17.98 12.51 1.05
CA GLU A 142 17.82 13.82 0.45
C GLU A 142 16.50 13.93 -0.32
N ARG A 143 15.82 15.08 -0.20
CA ARG A 143 14.53 15.31 -0.87
C ARG A 143 14.70 15.38 -2.38
N LEU A 144 13.89 14.60 -3.09
CA LEU A 144 13.80 14.65 -4.54
C LEU A 144 12.69 15.62 -4.99
N PRO A 145 12.84 16.28 -6.17
CA PRO A 145 11.78 17.10 -6.73
C PRO A 145 10.49 16.32 -6.90
N THR A 146 9.40 16.77 -6.27
CA THR A 146 8.10 16.13 -6.36
C THR A 146 7.48 16.39 -7.73
N LYS A 147 7.29 15.34 -8.51
CA LYS A 147 6.54 15.40 -9.78
C LYS A 147 5.03 15.18 -9.59
N SER A 148 4.51 15.28 -8.36
CA SER A 148 3.10 15.07 -8.10
C SER A 148 2.25 16.10 -8.82
N LYS A 149 1.36 15.63 -9.69
CA LYS A 149 0.38 16.46 -10.41
C LYS A 149 -0.94 16.59 -9.64
N MET A 150 -1.12 15.80 -8.59
CA MET A 150 -2.37 15.79 -7.84
C MET A 150 -2.33 16.90 -6.79
N LYS A 151 -3.17 17.92 -6.99
CA LYS A 151 -3.28 19.08 -6.09
C LYS A 151 -4.40 18.94 -5.05
N VAL A 152 -5.32 18.03 -5.27
CA VAL A 152 -6.48 17.79 -4.40
C VAL A 152 -6.60 16.28 -4.19
N PHE A 153 -6.81 15.90 -2.95
CA PHE A 153 -7.02 14.51 -2.56
C PHE A 153 -8.48 14.35 -2.16
N PRO A 154 -9.22 13.40 -2.77
CA PRO A 154 -10.64 13.23 -2.51
C PRO A 154 -10.91 12.78 -1.07
N ASN A 155 -12.05 13.24 -0.54
CA ASN A 155 -12.60 12.85 0.75
C ASN A 155 -13.93 12.11 0.58
N GLY A 156 -14.32 11.34 1.58
CA GLY A 156 -15.55 10.57 1.57
C GLY A 156 -15.47 9.38 0.62
N ASN A 157 -16.39 9.27 -0.33
CA ASN A 157 -16.37 8.19 -1.32
C ASN A 157 -15.32 8.46 -2.40
N ILE A 158 -14.14 7.88 -2.23
CA ILE A 158 -13.01 8.02 -3.15
C ILE A 158 -12.92 6.90 -4.21
N LEU A 159 -13.88 5.97 -4.21
CA LEU A 159 -13.84 4.80 -5.11
C LEU A 159 -13.73 5.18 -6.60
N PRO A 160 -14.45 6.19 -7.13
CA PRO A 160 -14.29 6.62 -8.53
C PRO A 160 -12.87 7.11 -8.83
N ASP A 161 -12.26 7.82 -7.89
CA ASP A 161 -10.88 8.33 -8.03
C ASP A 161 -9.86 7.21 -7.95
N LEU A 162 -10.07 6.21 -7.06
CA LEU A 162 -9.25 5.00 -6.98
C LEU A 162 -9.32 4.15 -8.24
N ILE A 163 -10.50 4.02 -8.86
CA ILE A 163 -10.65 3.36 -10.15
C ILE A 163 -9.79 4.07 -11.20
N LEU A 164 -9.81 5.40 -11.26
CA LEU A 164 -9.04 6.18 -12.24
C LEU A 164 -7.53 6.17 -11.95
N HIS A 165 -7.15 6.26 -10.67
CA HIS A 165 -5.77 6.47 -10.24
C HIS A 165 -5.48 5.70 -8.95
N ILE A 166 -4.27 5.19 -8.80
CA ILE A 166 -3.80 4.67 -7.51
C ILE A 166 -3.40 5.88 -6.67
N ILE A 167 -4.28 6.30 -5.75
CA ILE A 167 -4.13 7.51 -4.94
C ILE A 167 -3.89 7.22 -3.46
N VAL A 168 -4.21 6.01 -3.03
CA VAL A 168 -3.99 5.51 -1.67
C VAL A 168 -2.75 4.62 -1.70
N HIS A 169 -1.84 4.83 -0.78
CA HIS A 169 -0.63 4.05 -0.61
C HIS A 169 -0.72 3.25 0.68
N ASN A 170 -0.18 2.05 0.67
CA ASN A 170 -0.11 1.19 1.84
C ASN A 170 0.53 1.91 3.04
N CYS A 171 1.71 2.48 2.84
CA CYS A 171 2.33 3.36 3.80
C CYS A 171 1.51 4.66 3.94
N GLY A 172 1.15 4.99 5.19
CA GLY A 172 0.38 6.19 5.48
C GLY A 172 -1.14 6.10 5.24
N THR A 173 -1.70 4.88 5.21
CA THR A 173 -3.16 4.66 5.26
C THR A 173 -3.53 4.01 6.59
N LEU A 174 -4.27 4.73 7.44
CA LEU A 174 -4.80 4.25 8.70
C LEU A 174 -6.23 3.75 8.48
N MET A 175 -6.51 2.51 8.89
CA MET A 175 -7.78 1.84 8.68
C MET A 175 -8.21 1.08 9.93
N PRO A 176 -9.51 0.86 10.18
CA PRO A 176 -9.97 -0.05 11.22
C PRO A 176 -9.41 -1.47 10.98
N LEU A 177 -8.79 -2.07 11.99
CA LEU A 177 -8.22 -3.43 11.90
C LEU A 177 -9.28 -4.46 11.54
N GLU A 178 -10.49 -4.30 12.09
CA GLU A 178 -11.60 -5.18 11.80
C GLU A 178 -12.02 -5.11 10.33
N LEU A 179 -12.06 -3.91 9.75
CA LEU A 179 -12.35 -3.72 8.33
C LEU A 179 -11.29 -4.38 7.44
N PHE A 180 -10.01 -4.27 7.80
CA PHE A 180 -8.93 -4.98 7.11
C PHE A 180 -9.15 -6.50 7.13
N ARG A 181 -9.55 -7.06 8.27
CA ARG A 181 -9.86 -8.50 8.43
C ARG A 181 -11.07 -8.92 7.59
N GLN A 182 -12.13 -8.12 7.59
CA GLN A 182 -13.34 -8.39 6.81
C GLN A 182 -13.10 -8.39 5.29
N THR A 183 -12.16 -7.59 4.80
CA THR A 183 -11.77 -7.64 3.38
C THR A 183 -10.95 -8.88 3.02
N GLY A 184 -10.51 -9.67 4.00
CA GLY A 184 -9.64 -10.82 3.82
C GLY A 184 -8.15 -10.47 3.81
N GLY A 185 -7.78 -9.22 4.14
CA GLY A 185 -6.40 -8.75 4.17
C GLY A 185 -5.76 -8.64 2.78
N TYR A 186 -4.44 -8.76 2.74
CA TYR A 186 -3.70 -8.74 1.48
C TYR A 186 -3.74 -10.09 0.77
N ASP A 187 -3.96 -10.06 -0.54
CA ASP A 187 -3.93 -11.25 -1.39
C ASP A 187 -2.48 -11.73 -1.59
N VAL A 188 -2.12 -12.80 -0.92
CA VAL A 188 -0.77 -13.39 -0.95
C VAL A 188 -0.40 -14.03 -2.30
N SER A 189 -1.39 -14.24 -3.19
CA SER A 189 -1.13 -14.73 -4.55
C SER A 189 -0.54 -13.63 -5.45
N LEU A 190 -0.62 -12.35 -5.03
CA LEU A 190 -0.17 -11.20 -5.77
C LEU A 190 1.23 -10.77 -5.34
N GLN A 191 2.19 -10.79 -6.27
CA GLN A 191 3.54 -10.26 -6.01
C GLN A 191 3.57 -8.72 -5.92
N CYS A 192 2.59 -8.02 -6.50
CA CYS A 192 2.42 -6.57 -6.41
C CYS A 192 0.96 -6.18 -6.66
N GLY A 193 0.55 -4.96 -6.27
CA GLY A 193 -0.81 -4.46 -6.46
C GLY A 193 -1.83 -4.99 -5.43
N TYR A 194 -1.41 -5.80 -4.47
CA TYR A 194 -2.25 -6.24 -3.34
C TYR A 194 -2.75 -5.04 -2.52
N ASP A 195 -1.96 -3.97 -2.43
CA ASP A 195 -2.33 -2.69 -1.81
C ASP A 195 -3.46 -1.99 -2.58
N TYR A 196 -3.40 -1.99 -3.91
CA TYR A 196 -4.46 -1.44 -4.75
C TYR A 196 -5.76 -2.28 -4.64
N LYS A 197 -5.66 -3.61 -4.61
CA LYS A 197 -6.80 -4.51 -4.40
C LYS A 197 -7.49 -4.22 -3.08
N LEU A 198 -6.72 -4.16 -1.99
CA LEU A 198 -7.24 -3.81 -0.66
C LEU A 198 -7.90 -2.42 -0.65
N ALA A 199 -7.25 -1.40 -1.23
CA ALA A 199 -7.79 -0.04 -1.25
C ALA A 199 -9.15 0.04 -1.98
N LEU A 200 -9.35 -0.72 -3.06
CA LEU A 200 -10.64 -0.81 -3.75
C LEU A 200 -11.72 -1.44 -2.87
N GLU A 201 -11.42 -2.54 -2.16
CA GLU A 201 -12.34 -3.21 -1.25
C GLU A 201 -12.73 -2.30 -0.07
N LEU A 202 -11.76 -1.63 0.55
CA LEU A 202 -12.02 -0.65 1.60
C LEU A 202 -12.91 0.49 1.11
N ALA A 203 -12.60 1.08 -0.06
CA ALA A 203 -13.34 2.22 -0.59
C ALA A 203 -14.74 1.85 -1.10
N ALA A 204 -15.02 0.57 -1.34
CA ALA A 204 -16.37 0.09 -1.61
C ALA A 204 -17.24 0.03 -0.34
N GLY A 205 -16.61 -0.11 0.83
CA GLY A 205 -17.31 -0.30 2.12
C GLY A 205 -17.31 0.92 3.03
N THR A 206 -16.34 1.86 2.89
CA THR A 206 -16.23 3.00 3.81
C THR A 206 -15.72 4.28 3.15
N GLY A 207 -15.88 5.40 3.86
CA GLY A 207 -15.35 6.69 3.49
C GLY A 207 -13.88 6.86 3.85
N PHE A 208 -13.21 7.78 3.16
CA PHE A 208 -11.81 8.11 3.38
C PHE A 208 -11.62 9.59 3.71
N HIS A 209 -10.71 9.87 4.63
CA HIS A 209 -10.28 11.21 5.01
C HIS A 209 -8.87 11.48 4.47
N ALA A 210 -8.74 12.46 3.60
CA ALA A 210 -7.45 12.86 3.06
C ALA A 210 -6.72 13.80 4.02
N ILE A 211 -5.46 13.49 4.32
CA ILE A 211 -4.56 14.37 5.08
C ILE A 211 -3.75 15.20 4.10
N GLU A 212 -4.00 16.51 4.06
CA GLU A 212 -3.36 17.42 3.09
C GLU A 212 -1.84 17.50 3.25
N LYS A 213 -1.36 17.47 4.49
CA LYS A 213 0.08 17.50 4.77
C LYS A 213 0.69 16.12 4.61
N PRO A 214 1.93 16.02 4.09
CA PRO A 214 2.64 14.76 4.04
C PRO A 214 2.74 14.10 5.41
N VAL A 215 2.61 12.78 5.46
CA VAL A 215 2.73 11.98 6.69
C VAL A 215 3.96 11.08 6.67
N PHE A 216 4.56 10.81 5.50
CA PHE A 216 5.77 10.01 5.42
C PHE A 216 6.74 10.48 4.33
N LEU A 217 7.99 10.01 4.43
CA LEU A 217 9.03 10.17 3.42
C LEU A 217 9.17 8.84 2.69
N ARG A 218 8.91 8.85 1.39
CA ARG A 218 9.02 7.68 0.52
C ARG A 218 10.41 7.60 -0.10
N ARG A 219 11.14 6.54 0.21
CA ARG A 219 12.51 6.35 -0.29
C ARG A 219 12.51 5.75 -1.70
N ARG A 220 13.40 6.28 -2.55
CA ARG A 220 13.69 5.71 -3.86
C ARG A 220 15.12 5.18 -3.92
N HIS A 221 15.25 3.90 -4.24
CA HIS A 221 16.52 3.20 -4.48
C HIS A 221 16.36 2.15 -5.59
N SER A 222 17.47 1.56 -6.02
CA SER A 222 17.50 0.62 -7.15
C SER A 222 16.72 -0.69 -6.92
N THR A 223 16.48 -1.06 -5.67
CA THR A 223 15.78 -2.31 -5.29
C THR A 223 14.30 -2.11 -4.93
N ASN A 224 13.69 -0.94 -5.23
CA ASN A 224 12.25 -0.75 -5.05
C ASN A 224 11.45 -1.67 -5.98
N LEU A 225 10.41 -2.31 -5.45
CA LEU A 225 9.52 -3.20 -6.21
C LEU A 225 8.61 -2.47 -7.21
N SER A 226 8.53 -1.14 -7.14
CA SER A 226 7.54 -0.31 -7.85
C SER A 226 7.86 0.04 -9.33
N SER A 227 8.80 -0.69 -9.99
CA SER A 227 9.04 -0.50 -11.43
C SER A 227 7.81 -0.91 -12.27
N THR A 228 7.44 -0.10 -13.26
CA THR A 228 6.29 -0.38 -14.13
C THR A 228 6.75 -1.12 -15.38
N ASN A 229 6.17 -2.29 -15.64
CA ASN A 229 6.35 -3.08 -16.85
C ASN A 229 4.99 -3.61 -17.33
N TYR A 230 4.99 -4.33 -18.46
CA TYR A 230 3.78 -4.92 -19.04
C TYR A 230 3.05 -5.85 -18.06
N GLU A 231 3.79 -6.72 -17.36
CA GLU A 231 3.25 -7.71 -16.43
C GLU A 231 2.51 -7.04 -15.26
N LYS A 232 3.17 -6.08 -14.58
CA LYS A 232 2.55 -5.33 -13.47
C LYS A 232 1.32 -4.55 -13.89
N MET A 233 1.34 -3.98 -15.10
CA MET A 233 0.16 -3.29 -15.63
C MET A 233 -0.97 -4.24 -15.98
N SER A 234 -0.66 -5.44 -16.48
CA SER A 234 -1.65 -6.49 -16.73
C SER A 234 -2.31 -6.95 -15.43
N LEU A 235 -1.53 -7.01 -14.35
CA LEU A 235 -2.04 -7.33 -13.02
C LEU A 235 -3.03 -6.28 -12.48
N ILE A 236 -2.75 -4.98 -12.67
CA ILE A 236 -3.70 -3.91 -12.31
C ILE A 236 -5.02 -4.05 -13.09
N LEU A 237 -4.95 -4.41 -14.37
CA LEU A 237 -6.15 -4.67 -15.17
C LEU A 237 -6.92 -5.89 -14.65
N LYS A 238 -6.22 -6.97 -14.28
CA LYS A 238 -6.81 -8.17 -13.69
C LYS A 238 -7.51 -7.85 -12.37
N ILE A 239 -6.81 -7.18 -11.44
CA ILE A 239 -7.36 -6.77 -10.14
C ILE A 239 -8.65 -5.97 -10.31
N LEU A 240 -8.65 -5.00 -11.23
CA LEU A 240 -9.82 -4.17 -11.47
C LEU A 240 -10.99 -4.97 -12.05
N ASN A 241 -10.74 -5.94 -12.95
CA ASN A 241 -11.78 -6.82 -13.46
C ASN A 241 -12.39 -7.70 -12.35
N GLU A 242 -11.56 -8.38 -11.56
CA GLU A 242 -11.99 -9.21 -10.42
C GLU A 242 -12.83 -8.40 -9.42
N PHE A 243 -12.38 -7.18 -9.10
CA PHE A 243 -13.13 -6.27 -8.23
C PHE A 243 -14.52 -5.95 -8.80
N LEU A 244 -14.61 -5.63 -10.11
CA LEU A 244 -15.87 -5.28 -10.76
C LEU A 244 -16.79 -6.48 -10.97
N GLU A 245 -16.28 -7.70 -11.05
CA GLU A 245 -17.07 -8.94 -11.06
C GLU A 245 -17.69 -9.20 -9.69
N LYS A 246 -16.93 -8.93 -8.62
CA LYS A 246 -17.40 -9.05 -7.23
C LYS A 246 -18.41 -7.94 -6.85
N HIS A 247 -18.29 -6.75 -7.46
CA HIS A 247 -19.11 -5.56 -7.17
C HIS A 247 -19.86 -5.06 -8.42
N PRO A 248 -20.90 -5.78 -8.90
CA PRO A 248 -21.62 -5.42 -10.12
C PRO A 248 -22.37 -4.09 -10.05
N ASP A 249 -22.79 -3.68 -8.86
CA ASP A 249 -23.38 -2.37 -8.56
C ASP A 249 -22.42 -1.21 -8.82
N VAL A 250 -21.13 -1.38 -8.48
CA VAL A 250 -20.07 -0.42 -8.78
C VAL A 250 -19.93 -0.22 -10.28
N ARG A 251 -20.00 -1.33 -11.05
CA ARG A 251 -19.94 -1.27 -12.51
C ARG A 251 -21.08 -0.45 -13.10
N GLY A 252 -22.31 -0.65 -12.63
CA GLY A 252 -23.47 0.12 -13.07
C GLY A 252 -23.37 1.61 -12.71
N LYS A 253 -22.94 1.89 -11.47
CA LYS A 253 -22.86 3.26 -10.93
C LYS A 253 -21.77 4.10 -11.57
N TYR A 254 -20.61 3.50 -11.92
CA TYR A 254 -19.40 4.22 -12.35
C TYR A 254 -18.96 3.83 -13.79
N ASP A 255 -19.86 3.37 -14.67
CA ASP A 255 -19.52 2.86 -16.01
C ASP A 255 -18.60 3.81 -16.80
N ALA A 256 -18.92 5.09 -16.87
CA ALA A 256 -18.11 6.06 -17.62
C ALA A 256 -16.66 6.20 -17.07
N VAL A 257 -16.49 6.15 -15.74
CA VAL A 257 -15.19 6.20 -15.06
C VAL A 257 -14.38 4.95 -15.36
N ILE A 258 -15.05 3.79 -15.28
CA ILE A 258 -14.46 2.47 -15.52
C ILE A 258 -14.00 2.38 -16.98
N ARG A 259 -14.84 2.70 -17.95
CA ARG A 259 -14.48 2.71 -19.37
C ARG A 259 -13.28 3.61 -19.67
N LYS A 260 -13.25 4.81 -19.10
CA LYS A 260 -12.10 5.71 -19.19
C LYS A 260 -10.82 5.08 -18.63
N ARG A 261 -10.91 4.39 -17.49
CA ARG A 261 -9.78 3.69 -16.88
C ARG A 261 -9.30 2.53 -17.75
N PHE A 262 -10.19 1.67 -18.22
CA PHE A 262 -9.85 0.54 -19.08
C PHE A 262 -9.18 1.00 -20.37
N ALA A 263 -9.74 2.02 -21.05
CA ALA A 263 -9.11 2.61 -22.22
C ALA A 263 -7.67 3.09 -21.95
N ALA A 264 -7.47 3.77 -20.81
CA ALA A 264 -6.16 4.26 -20.42
C ALA A 264 -5.17 3.11 -20.11
N LEU A 265 -5.62 2.05 -19.41
CA LEU A 265 -4.81 0.88 -19.08
C LEU A 265 -4.42 0.12 -20.35
N HIS A 266 -5.37 -0.17 -21.23
CA HIS A 266 -5.08 -0.85 -22.49
C HIS A 266 -4.15 -0.02 -23.39
N GLY A 267 -4.31 1.31 -23.42
CA GLY A 267 -3.39 2.18 -24.15
C GLY A 267 -1.96 2.19 -23.56
N LYS A 268 -1.82 2.01 -22.26
CA LYS A 268 -0.51 1.85 -21.60
C LYS A 268 0.07 0.47 -21.86
N LEU A 269 -0.72 -0.60 -21.74
CA LEU A 269 -0.32 -1.96 -22.01
C LEU A 269 0.19 -2.14 -23.45
N ALA A 270 -0.48 -1.54 -24.44
CA ALA A 270 -0.01 -1.54 -25.82
C ALA A 270 1.38 -0.90 -25.96
N ARG A 271 1.67 0.19 -25.22
CA ARG A 271 2.98 0.85 -25.24
C ARG A 271 4.07 0.01 -24.56
N GLU A 272 3.79 -0.58 -23.42
CA GLU A 272 4.76 -1.44 -22.73
C GLU A 272 5.02 -2.73 -23.52
N ALA A 273 3.97 -3.36 -24.10
CA ALA A 273 4.13 -4.50 -24.99
C ALA A 273 5.03 -4.17 -26.20
N LYS A 274 4.92 -2.96 -26.76
CA LYS A 274 5.82 -2.52 -27.84
C LYS A 274 7.26 -2.31 -27.37
N LYS A 275 7.46 -1.73 -26.18
CA LYS A 275 8.79 -1.53 -25.60
C LYS A 275 9.49 -2.85 -25.28
N GLU A 276 8.74 -3.82 -24.78
CA GLU A 276 9.22 -5.15 -24.41
C GLU A 276 9.27 -6.11 -25.62
N LEU A 277 9.05 -5.60 -26.83
CA LEU A 277 9.10 -6.36 -28.09
C LEU A 277 8.15 -7.56 -28.12
N LEU A 278 7.02 -7.48 -27.41
CA LEU A 278 6.00 -8.53 -27.42
C LEU A 278 5.34 -8.64 -28.80
N PRO A 279 4.69 -9.79 -29.14
CA PRO A 279 4.07 -10.01 -30.44
C PRO A 279 3.12 -8.86 -30.84
N ARG A 280 3.16 -8.45 -32.11
CA ARG A 280 2.26 -7.39 -32.65
C ARG A 280 0.78 -7.69 -32.39
N THR A 281 0.39 -8.94 -32.33
CA THR A 281 -0.97 -9.38 -31.95
C THR A 281 -1.37 -8.92 -30.55
N THR A 282 -0.45 -8.96 -29.60
CA THR A 282 -0.66 -8.45 -28.24
C THR A 282 -0.89 -6.95 -28.25
N VAL A 283 -0.05 -6.20 -28.95
CA VAL A 283 -0.20 -4.73 -29.08
C VAL A 283 -1.55 -4.38 -29.71
N ARG A 284 -1.93 -5.04 -30.80
CA ARG A 284 -3.21 -4.82 -31.51
C ARG A 284 -4.41 -5.15 -30.62
N ARG A 285 -4.37 -6.26 -29.87
CA ARG A 285 -5.42 -6.65 -28.93
C ARG A 285 -5.72 -5.51 -27.95
N HIS A 286 -4.69 -4.95 -27.33
CA HIS A 286 -4.86 -3.84 -26.38
C HIS A 286 -5.33 -2.54 -27.04
N LEU A 287 -4.82 -2.21 -28.23
CA LEU A 287 -5.31 -1.03 -28.96
C LEU A 287 -6.78 -1.15 -29.38
N LYS A 288 -7.22 -2.35 -29.81
CA LYS A 288 -8.62 -2.65 -30.10
C LYS A 288 -9.50 -2.51 -28.86
N ALA A 289 -9.06 -3.07 -27.73
CA ALA A 289 -9.77 -2.95 -26.45
C ALA A 289 -9.88 -1.48 -26.02
N ALA A 290 -8.80 -0.70 -26.11
CA ALA A 290 -8.84 0.73 -25.79
C ALA A 290 -9.85 1.52 -26.64
N LEU A 291 -9.98 1.17 -27.92
CA LEU A 291 -10.98 1.77 -28.82
C LEU A 291 -12.41 1.39 -28.44
N HIS A 292 -12.63 0.14 -28.06
CA HIS A 292 -13.94 -0.33 -27.62
C HIS A 292 -14.42 0.39 -26.35
N GLU A 293 -13.51 0.59 -25.39
CA GLU A 293 -13.83 1.26 -24.13
C GLU A 293 -14.05 2.76 -24.28
N ALA A 294 -13.19 3.44 -25.05
CA ALA A 294 -13.32 4.86 -25.30
C ALA A 294 -12.77 5.24 -26.67
N PHE A 295 -13.68 5.47 -27.62
CA PHE A 295 -13.32 5.90 -28.97
C PHE A 295 -12.64 7.27 -28.95
N SER A 296 -11.49 7.36 -29.61
CA SER A 296 -10.86 8.62 -29.97
C SER A 296 -10.09 8.50 -31.28
N LEU A 297 -10.01 9.59 -32.03
CA LEU A 297 -9.22 9.61 -33.29
C LEU A 297 -7.76 9.20 -33.07
N LYS A 298 -7.19 9.57 -31.93
CA LYS A 298 -5.82 9.17 -31.54
C LYS A 298 -5.72 7.66 -31.31
N SER A 299 -6.71 7.04 -30.66
CA SER A 299 -6.74 5.60 -30.43
C SER A 299 -6.95 4.84 -31.75
N LEU A 300 -7.81 5.34 -32.62
CA LEU A 300 -8.04 4.80 -33.96
C LEU A 300 -6.78 4.86 -34.82
N TYR A 301 -6.11 6.03 -34.87
CA TYR A 301 -4.85 6.20 -35.60
C TYR A 301 -3.79 5.20 -35.12
N ARG A 302 -3.59 5.07 -33.81
CA ARG A 302 -2.62 4.11 -33.24
C ARG A 302 -2.98 2.66 -33.59
N TYR A 303 -4.27 2.32 -33.57
CA TYR A 303 -4.72 0.98 -33.96
C TYR A 303 -4.43 0.71 -35.44
N LEU A 304 -4.81 1.62 -36.33
CA LEU A 304 -4.59 1.48 -37.77
C LEU A 304 -3.09 1.40 -38.11
N THR A 305 -2.25 2.26 -37.52
CA THR A 305 -0.79 2.23 -37.77
C THR A 305 -0.08 1.03 -37.14
N SER A 306 -0.72 0.26 -36.28
CA SER A 306 -0.14 -0.99 -35.74
C SER A 306 -0.10 -2.14 -36.77
N PHE A 307 -0.75 -1.97 -37.91
CA PHE A 307 -0.70 -2.92 -39.03
C PHE A 307 0.50 -2.69 -39.97
N LEU A 308 1.07 -1.50 -39.93
CA LEU A 308 2.30 -1.16 -40.61
C LEU A 308 3.53 -1.56 -39.79
#